data_d99f458f010dae935ac515dce64cb893
#
_entry.id   d99f458f010dae935ac515dce64cb893
#
_cell.length_a   1.000
_cell.length_b   1.000
_cell.length_c   1.000
_cell.angle_alpha   90.00
_cell.angle_beta   90.00
_cell.angle_gamma   90.00
#
_symmetry.space_group_name_H-M   'P 1'
#
loop_
_entity.id
_entity.type
_entity.pdbx_description
1 polymer ?
#
loop_
_entity_poly.entity_id
_entity_poly.type
_entity_poly.pdbx_seq_one_letter_code
_entity_poly.pdbx_strand_id
1 'polypeptide(L)'
;MRNLFLIIIGILFFAACGESYEEKQRLTRAERARLAKEDSAALKVGVMPTLDCMPIYLAKERHLFDTLGADIRPKAYTAHLDIQDALEKGRIEAGITDLVRANKMMKRGTPLRYVAATNTYWQFITNRKSRVKELKQMVDKMVAMTNHSATDMLAQMCVDSVKLKQTDVFKVPVNDVHVRLSMLQNNEMDAMLMTEPQATVARLFKNPVLMDTRDRDIRMGAIVMREKPLSHKSRQQQLDVFVKAYNMACDSLNLNGWGRYKDIVMKYTQIDERTFKALPKLRFEHAKAPRQKDIDRAAKF
;
A
#
# COMPACT_ATOMS: atom_id res chain seq x y z
N MET A 1 19.24 57.96 -22.68
CA MET A 1 19.33 56.63 -23.32
C MET A 1 19.68 55.50 -22.35
N ARG A 2 20.37 55.77 -21.23
CA ARG A 2 20.78 54.69 -20.26
C ARG A 2 19.60 54.11 -19.44
N ASN A 3 18.54 54.91 -19.18
CA ASN A 3 17.37 54.47 -18.42
C ASN A 3 16.34 53.69 -19.25
N LEU A 4 16.37 53.81 -20.57
CA LEU A 4 15.48 53.08 -21.47
C LEU A 4 15.95 51.62 -21.65
N PHE A 5 17.26 51.38 -21.55
CA PHE A 5 17.85 50.05 -21.68
C PHE A 5 17.57 49.16 -20.45
N LEU A 6 17.46 49.76 -19.26
CA LEU A 6 17.13 49.03 -18.01
C LEU A 6 15.66 48.62 -17.93
N ILE A 7 14.75 49.35 -18.59
CA ILE A 7 13.33 49.00 -18.64
C ILE A 7 13.10 47.84 -19.62
N ILE A 8 13.84 47.76 -20.72
CA ILE A 8 13.75 46.65 -21.69
C ILE A 8 14.30 45.34 -21.12
N ILE A 9 15.36 45.38 -20.30
CA ILE A 9 15.90 44.19 -19.62
C ILE A 9 14.94 43.68 -18.52
N GLY A 10 14.20 44.57 -17.83
CA GLY A 10 13.19 44.22 -16.84
C GLY A 10 11.96 43.52 -17.42
N ILE A 11 11.60 43.80 -18.67
CA ILE A 11 10.44 43.19 -19.34
C ILE A 11 10.76 41.77 -19.86
N LEU A 12 12.02 41.51 -20.18
CA LEU A 12 12.46 40.19 -20.66
C LEU A 12 12.58 39.12 -19.55
N PHE A 13 12.65 39.50 -18.27
CA PHE A 13 12.72 38.56 -17.15
C PHE A 13 11.35 38.09 -16.64
N PHE A 14 10.24 38.68 -17.06
CA PHE A 14 8.88 38.26 -16.70
C PHE A 14 8.27 37.25 -17.68
N ALA A 15 8.93 36.93 -18.79
CA ALA A 15 8.44 35.97 -19.78
C ALA A 15 8.93 34.51 -19.54
N ALA A 16 9.63 34.23 -18.46
CA ALA A 16 10.19 32.91 -18.17
C ALA A 16 9.75 32.40 -16.78
N CYS A 17 8.44 32.38 -16.52
CA CYS A 17 7.92 31.69 -15.34
C CYS A 17 6.57 31.05 -15.64
N GLY A 18 6.64 29.74 -15.80
CA GLY A 18 5.53 28.86 -15.48
C GLY A 18 4.37 28.87 -16.47
N GLU A 19 4.10 27.74 -17.08
CA GLU A 19 2.79 27.45 -17.68
C GLU A 19 1.72 27.87 -16.68
N SER A 20 0.98 28.94 -17.00
CA SER A 20 -0.02 29.50 -16.12
C SER A 20 -1.14 28.48 -15.93
N TYR A 21 -1.80 28.53 -14.76
CA TYR A 21 -2.99 27.72 -14.44
C TYR A 21 -4.06 27.80 -15.56
N GLU A 22 -4.09 28.89 -16.33
CA GLU A 22 -4.98 29.12 -17.47
C GLU A 22 -4.59 28.29 -18.72
N GLU A 23 -3.31 27.97 -18.94
CA GLU A 23 -2.90 27.10 -20.05
C GLU A 23 -3.33 25.65 -19.82
N LYS A 24 -3.32 25.18 -18.57
CA LYS A 24 -3.88 23.87 -18.21
C LYS A 24 -5.41 23.79 -18.39
N GLN A 25 -6.11 24.90 -18.39
CA GLN A 25 -7.56 24.93 -18.66
C GLN A 25 -7.90 24.89 -20.15
N ARG A 26 -6.95 25.14 -21.06
CA ARG A 26 -7.19 25.24 -22.51
C ARG A 26 -6.98 23.96 -23.30
N LEU A 27 -6.94 22.80 -22.66
CA LEU A 27 -7.04 21.54 -23.41
C LEU A 27 -8.34 21.55 -24.22
N THR A 28 -8.23 21.40 -25.53
CA THR A 28 -9.40 21.31 -26.39
C THR A 28 -10.31 20.15 -25.95
N ARG A 29 -11.59 20.19 -26.28
CA ARG A 29 -12.52 19.10 -25.99
C ARG A 29 -12.01 17.76 -26.56
N ALA A 30 -11.36 17.79 -27.74
CA ALA A 30 -10.77 16.64 -28.39
C ALA A 30 -9.57 16.06 -27.59
N GLU A 31 -8.69 16.93 -27.10
CA GLU A 31 -7.54 16.50 -26.27
C GLU A 31 -7.99 15.91 -24.93
N ARG A 32 -8.98 16.51 -24.27
CA ARG A 32 -9.57 15.95 -23.03
C ARG A 32 -10.19 14.58 -23.29
N ALA A 33 -10.90 14.41 -24.40
CA ALA A 33 -11.49 13.13 -24.79
C ALA A 33 -10.42 12.08 -25.09
N ARG A 34 -9.31 12.46 -25.75
CA ARG A 34 -8.16 11.58 -26.00
C ARG A 34 -7.51 11.14 -24.69
N LEU A 35 -7.15 12.08 -23.81
CA LEU A 35 -6.54 11.78 -22.50
C LEU A 35 -7.45 10.91 -21.64
N ALA A 36 -8.76 11.16 -21.62
CA ALA A 36 -9.72 10.33 -20.90
C ALA A 36 -9.80 8.91 -21.48
N LYS A 37 -9.72 8.77 -22.81
CA LYS A 37 -9.68 7.46 -23.48
C LYS A 37 -8.39 6.71 -23.15
N GLU A 38 -7.24 7.37 -23.21
CA GLU A 38 -5.94 6.80 -22.83
C GLU A 38 -5.94 6.38 -21.36
N ASP A 39 -6.43 7.24 -20.45
CA ASP A 39 -6.53 6.90 -19.03
C ASP A 39 -7.50 5.74 -18.77
N SER A 40 -8.59 5.64 -19.53
CA SER A 40 -9.54 4.53 -19.43
C SER A 40 -8.99 3.23 -20.03
N ALA A 41 -8.04 3.29 -20.96
CA ALA A 41 -7.40 2.13 -21.56
C ALA A 41 -6.31 1.53 -20.64
N ALA A 42 -5.69 2.32 -19.79
CA ALA A 42 -4.68 1.87 -18.84
C ALA A 42 -5.27 0.93 -17.77
N LEU A 43 -4.50 -0.09 -17.36
CA LEU A 43 -4.80 -0.89 -16.17
C LEU A 43 -4.29 -0.14 -14.92
N LYS A 44 -5.19 0.32 -14.08
CA LYS A 44 -4.84 1.04 -12.85
C LYS A 44 -4.76 0.09 -11.67
N VAL A 45 -3.64 0.15 -10.94
CA VAL A 45 -3.35 -0.74 -9.80
C VAL A 45 -3.12 0.09 -8.54
N GLY A 46 -4.00 -0.04 -7.54
CA GLY A 46 -3.82 0.61 -6.23
C GLY A 46 -2.67 0.01 -5.43
N VAL A 47 -1.75 0.85 -4.97
CA VAL A 47 -0.55 0.43 -4.22
C VAL A 47 -0.36 1.27 -2.95
N MET A 48 0.33 0.70 -1.95
CA MET A 48 0.60 1.31 -0.65
C MET A 48 2.10 1.63 -0.48
N PRO A 49 2.50 2.55 0.40
CA PRO A 49 3.90 2.82 0.73
C PRO A 49 4.47 1.72 1.65
N THR A 50 4.33 0.46 1.23
CA THR A 50 4.71 -0.74 2.00
C THR A 50 5.64 -1.64 1.19
N LEU A 51 6.46 -2.44 1.87
CA LEU A 51 7.49 -3.23 1.20
C LEU A 51 6.93 -4.35 0.31
N ASP A 52 5.74 -4.84 0.59
CA ASP A 52 5.08 -5.84 -0.24
C ASP A 52 4.61 -5.29 -1.61
N CYS A 53 4.55 -3.96 -1.77
CA CYS A 53 4.33 -3.30 -3.06
C CYS A 53 5.60 -3.14 -3.90
N MET A 54 6.78 -3.45 -3.37
CA MET A 54 8.04 -3.19 -4.05
C MET A 54 8.18 -3.86 -5.42
N PRO A 55 7.69 -5.09 -5.67
CA PRO A 55 7.72 -5.64 -7.02
C PRO A 55 6.98 -4.78 -8.05
N ILE A 56 5.83 -4.18 -7.66
CA ILE A 56 5.05 -3.30 -8.55
C ILE A 56 5.80 -2.00 -8.82
N TYR A 57 6.39 -1.40 -7.78
CA TYR A 57 7.18 -0.18 -7.92
C TYR A 57 8.43 -0.40 -8.75
N LEU A 58 9.14 -1.52 -8.53
CA LEU A 58 10.31 -1.86 -9.32
C LEU A 58 9.96 -2.11 -10.79
N ALA A 59 8.86 -2.82 -11.05
CA ALA A 59 8.39 -3.04 -12.42
C ALA A 59 8.09 -1.71 -13.13
N LYS A 60 7.49 -0.74 -12.43
CA LYS A 60 7.25 0.61 -12.94
C LYS A 60 8.56 1.35 -13.24
N GLU A 61 9.48 1.45 -12.27
CA GLU A 61 10.72 2.20 -12.39
C GLU A 61 11.69 1.60 -13.42
N ARG A 62 11.56 0.31 -13.70
CA ARG A 62 12.33 -0.40 -14.74
C ARG A 62 11.59 -0.50 -16.07
N HIS A 63 10.46 0.20 -16.22
CA HIS A 63 9.63 0.21 -17.43
C HIS A 63 9.25 -1.20 -17.93
N LEU A 64 9.13 -2.18 -17.00
CA LEU A 64 8.83 -3.56 -17.40
C LEU A 64 7.44 -3.68 -18.01
N PHE A 65 6.48 -2.88 -17.56
CA PHE A 65 5.13 -2.87 -18.13
C PHE A 65 5.14 -2.41 -19.58
N ASP A 66 5.83 -1.29 -19.86
CA ASP A 66 5.94 -0.72 -21.19
C ASP A 66 6.71 -1.66 -22.15
N THR A 67 7.84 -2.21 -21.66
CA THR A 67 8.67 -3.16 -22.40
C THR A 67 7.89 -4.43 -22.79
N LEU A 68 6.96 -4.86 -21.93
CA LEU A 68 6.10 -6.02 -22.19
C LEU A 68 4.81 -5.66 -22.95
N GLY A 69 4.64 -4.39 -23.32
CA GLY A 69 3.57 -3.93 -24.22
C GLY A 69 2.22 -3.64 -23.55
N ALA A 70 2.21 -3.22 -22.27
CA ALA A 70 0.97 -2.84 -21.60
C ALA A 70 1.09 -1.53 -20.82
N ASP A 71 0.09 -0.65 -20.96
CA ASP A 71 -0.06 0.52 -20.12
C ASP A 71 -0.66 0.11 -18.77
N ILE A 72 0.21 0.01 -17.76
CA ILE A 72 -0.16 -0.34 -16.39
C ILE A 72 0.30 0.79 -15.46
N ARG A 73 -0.65 1.40 -14.75
CA ARG A 73 -0.43 2.62 -13.95
C ARG A 73 -0.65 2.36 -12.47
N PRO A 74 0.40 2.16 -11.66
CA PRO A 74 0.28 2.14 -10.21
C PRO A 74 -0.22 3.48 -9.69
N LYS A 75 -1.27 3.44 -8.85
CA LYS A 75 -1.89 4.59 -8.17
C LYS A 75 -1.60 4.49 -6.68
N ALA A 76 -0.88 5.46 -6.13
CA ALA A 76 -0.48 5.47 -4.72
C ALA A 76 -1.63 5.89 -3.80
N TYR A 77 -1.77 5.16 -2.70
CA TYR A 77 -2.69 5.41 -1.59
C TYR A 77 -1.93 5.26 -0.27
N THR A 78 -2.45 5.87 0.80
CA THR A 78 -1.88 5.75 2.15
C THR A 78 -2.80 4.97 3.10
N ALA A 79 -4.00 4.63 2.61
CA ALA A 79 -4.96 3.81 3.34
C ALA A 79 -5.55 2.70 2.44
N HIS A 80 -5.58 1.46 2.94
CA HIS A 80 -6.24 0.36 2.23
C HIS A 80 -7.74 0.58 2.03
N LEU A 81 -8.37 1.41 2.89
CA LEU A 81 -9.78 1.76 2.75
C LEU A 81 -10.04 2.55 1.46
N ASP A 82 -9.09 3.44 1.07
CA ASP A 82 -9.21 4.21 -0.16
C ASP A 82 -9.02 3.34 -1.40
N ILE A 83 -8.14 2.32 -1.33
CA ILE A 83 -8.01 1.30 -2.39
C ILE A 83 -9.31 0.50 -2.52
N GLN A 84 -9.91 0.10 -1.38
CA GLN A 84 -11.20 -0.60 -1.37
C GLN A 84 -12.27 0.26 -2.05
N ASP A 85 -12.43 1.51 -1.66
CA ASP A 85 -13.41 2.43 -2.25
C ASP A 85 -13.16 2.64 -3.76
N ALA A 86 -11.90 2.75 -4.16
CA ALA A 86 -11.52 2.88 -5.56
C ALA A 86 -11.85 1.62 -6.38
N LEU A 87 -11.67 0.41 -5.81
CA LEU A 87 -12.06 -0.85 -6.42
C LEU A 87 -13.58 -0.98 -6.53
N GLU A 88 -14.32 -0.76 -5.43
CA GLU A 88 -15.79 -0.85 -5.40
C GLU A 88 -16.42 0.12 -6.42
N LYS A 89 -15.92 1.35 -6.52
CA LYS A 89 -16.38 2.38 -7.48
C LYS A 89 -15.81 2.23 -8.90
N GLY A 90 -14.89 1.29 -9.14
CA GLY A 90 -14.29 1.06 -10.46
C GLY A 90 -13.34 2.14 -10.94
N ARG A 91 -12.77 2.93 -10.03
CA ARG A 91 -11.72 3.93 -10.36
C ARG A 91 -10.37 3.30 -10.62
N ILE A 92 -10.15 2.10 -10.09
CA ILE A 92 -9.02 1.21 -10.36
C ILE A 92 -9.55 -0.20 -10.64
N GLU A 93 -8.80 -0.99 -11.41
CA GLU A 93 -9.18 -2.35 -11.78
C GLU A 93 -8.54 -3.40 -10.86
N ALA A 94 -7.34 -3.12 -10.36
CA ALA A 94 -6.60 -3.99 -9.44
C ALA A 94 -6.05 -3.20 -8.25
N GLY A 95 -5.66 -3.90 -7.18
CA GLY A 95 -5.04 -3.24 -6.04
C GLY A 95 -4.55 -4.21 -4.99
N ILE A 96 -3.64 -3.70 -4.15
CA ILE A 96 -3.20 -4.42 -2.97
C ILE A 96 -4.26 -4.31 -1.86
N THR A 97 -4.50 -5.40 -1.17
CA THR A 97 -5.48 -5.46 -0.08
C THR A 97 -5.15 -6.61 0.87
N ASP A 98 -6.00 -6.84 1.85
CA ASP A 98 -5.97 -8.03 2.69
C ASP A 98 -7.18 -8.93 2.41
N LEU A 99 -7.08 -10.20 2.81
CA LEU A 99 -8.11 -11.21 2.55
C LEU A 99 -9.44 -10.91 3.23
N VAL A 100 -9.44 -10.25 4.40
CA VAL A 100 -10.66 -9.87 5.11
C VAL A 100 -11.43 -8.82 4.31
N ARG A 101 -10.72 -7.79 3.81
CA ARG A 101 -11.32 -6.77 2.94
C ARG A 101 -11.78 -7.33 1.61
N ALA A 102 -10.95 -8.18 0.98
CA ALA A 102 -11.30 -8.82 -0.29
C ALA A 102 -12.61 -9.61 -0.14
N ASN A 103 -12.72 -10.42 0.90
CA ASN A 103 -13.94 -11.18 1.20
C ASN A 103 -15.15 -10.25 1.43
N LYS A 104 -14.97 -9.16 2.15
CA LYS A 104 -16.02 -8.18 2.38
C LYS A 104 -16.50 -7.49 1.11
N MET A 105 -15.56 -7.08 0.23
CA MET A 105 -15.90 -6.51 -1.08
C MET A 105 -16.70 -7.50 -1.93
N MET A 106 -16.28 -8.77 -1.96
CA MET A 106 -17.01 -9.83 -2.68
C MET A 106 -18.42 -10.04 -2.12
N LYS A 107 -18.57 -10.10 -0.80
CA LYS A 107 -19.89 -10.21 -0.14
C LYS A 107 -20.80 -9.00 -0.43
N ARG A 108 -20.23 -7.83 -0.71
CA ARG A 108 -20.98 -6.60 -1.08
C ARG A 108 -21.25 -6.46 -2.58
N GLY A 109 -20.95 -7.47 -3.39
CA GLY A 109 -21.25 -7.49 -4.82
C GLY A 109 -20.15 -6.90 -5.72
N THR A 110 -18.90 -6.86 -5.23
CA THR A 110 -17.73 -6.55 -6.07
C THR A 110 -16.90 -7.83 -6.27
N PRO A 111 -17.17 -8.63 -7.33
CA PRO A 111 -16.43 -9.85 -7.60
C PRO A 111 -14.94 -9.55 -7.85
N LEU A 112 -14.08 -10.28 -7.16
CA LEU A 112 -12.63 -10.11 -7.22
C LEU A 112 -11.95 -11.44 -7.54
N ARG A 113 -10.92 -11.38 -8.38
CA ARG A 113 -9.97 -12.46 -8.62
C ARG A 113 -8.70 -12.21 -7.81
N TYR A 114 -8.25 -13.19 -7.06
CA TYR A 114 -6.92 -13.16 -6.46
C TYR A 114 -5.85 -13.31 -7.53
N VAL A 115 -4.97 -12.32 -7.65
CA VAL A 115 -3.84 -12.31 -8.60
C VAL A 115 -2.59 -12.87 -7.93
N ALA A 116 -2.28 -12.39 -6.72
CA ALA A 116 -1.14 -12.86 -5.96
C ALA A 116 -1.38 -12.77 -4.46
N ALA A 117 -0.82 -13.71 -3.70
CA ALA A 117 -0.53 -13.49 -2.30
C ALA A 117 0.70 -12.59 -2.19
N THR A 118 0.72 -11.66 -1.24
CA THR A 118 1.91 -10.85 -0.96
C THR A 118 2.66 -11.35 0.26
N ASN A 119 3.93 -10.95 0.38
CA ASN A 119 4.76 -11.31 1.52
C ASN A 119 4.55 -10.38 2.72
N THR A 120 3.48 -9.60 2.72
CA THR A 120 3.17 -8.73 3.85
C THR A 120 2.89 -9.54 5.10
N TYR A 121 3.36 -9.02 6.22
CA TYR A 121 3.10 -9.53 7.55
C TYR A 121 2.79 -8.36 8.47
N TRP A 122 2.09 -8.63 9.55
CA TRP A 122 1.75 -7.64 10.56
C TRP A 122 2.38 -7.96 11.90
N GLN A 123 2.80 -6.91 12.57
CA GLN A 123 3.25 -6.97 13.94
C GLN A 123 2.30 -6.18 14.84
N PHE A 124 1.92 -6.77 15.97
CA PHE A 124 1.24 -6.06 17.04
C PHE A 124 2.32 -5.37 17.88
N ILE A 125 2.41 -4.06 17.74
CA ILE A 125 3.46 -3.24 18.34
C ILE A 125 2.84 -2.35 19.41
N THR A 126 3.41 -2.36 20.61
CA THR A 126 2.97 -1.51 21.71
C THR A 126 3.85 -0.28 21.85
N ASN A 127 3.28 0.80 22.35
CA ASN A 127 4.03 1.99 22.70
C ASN A 127 4.96 1.71 23.88
N ARG A 128 6.24 2.03 23.74
CA ARG A 128 7.22 1.86 24.80
C ARG A 128 6.81 2.56 26.11
N LYS A 129 6.17 3.72 26.03
CA LYS A 129 5.74 4.48 27.21
C LYS A 129 4.50 3.89 27.89
N SER A 130 3.69 3.11 27.18
CA SER A 130 2.55 2.41 27.79
C SER A 130 2.98 1.28 28.73
N ARG A 131 4.26 0.87 28.68
CA ARG A 131 4.88 -0.20 29.46
C ARG A 131 4.21 -1.58 29.31
N VAL A 132 3.42 -1.75 28.26
CA VAL A 132 2.78 -3.03 27.94
C VAL A 132 3.82 -3.94 27.30
N LYS A 133 4.11 -5.06 27.95
CA LYS A 133 5.08 -6.09 27.52
C LYS A 133 4.43 -7.42 27.17
N GLU A 134 3.19 -7.61 27.54
CA GLU A 134 2.41 -8.83 27.31
C GLU A 134 0.97 -8.47 26.91
N LEU A 135 0.34 -9.32 26.10
CA LEU A 135 -1.04 -9.11 25.63
C LEU A 135 -2.06 -9.03 26.79
N LYS A 136 -1.82 -9.71 27.91
CA LYS A 136 -2.70 -9.63 29.08
C LYS A 136 -2.79 -8.23 29.72
N GLN A 137 -1.78 -7.40 29.46
CA GLN A 137 -1.73 -6.01 29.96
C GLN A 137 -2.50 -5.00 29.10
N MET A 138 -3.23 -5.52 28.08
CA MET A 138 -3.99 -4.67 27.14
C MET A 138 -5.35 -4.21 27.70
N VAL A 139 -5.71 -4.56 28.92
CA VAL A 139 -6.93 -4.05 29.60
C VAL A 139 -6.88 -2.53 29.66
N ASP A 140 -7.98 -1.87 29.27
CA ASP A 140 -8.13 -0.42 29.18
C ASP A 140 -7.11 0.29 28.28
N LYS A 141 -6.59 -0.41 27.26
CA LYS A 141 -5.65 0.11 26.28
C LYS A 141 -6.29 0.32 24.90
N MET A 142 -5.77 1.32 24.19
CA MET A 142 -6.17 1.66 22.82
C MET A 142 -5.32 0.91 21.79
N VAL A 143 -5.98 0.27 20.84
CA VAL A 143 -5.32 -0.41 19.70
C VAL A 143 -5.76 0.24 18.41
N ALA A 144 -4.82 0.88 17.68
CA ALA A 144 -5.10 1.41 16.35
C ALA A 144 -5.14 0.27 15.32
N MET A 145 -6.24 0.20 14.60
CA MET A 145 -6.48 -0.78 13.53
C MET A 145 -7.37 -0.15 12.45
N THR A 146 -7.80 -0.90 11.46
CA THR A 146 -8.83 -0.49 10.52
C THR A 146 -9.99 -1.47 10.58
N ASN A 147 -11.20 -0.97 10.75
CA ASN A 147 -12.41 -1.80 10.84
C ASN A 147 -12.52 -2.76 9.65
N HIS A 148 -12.93 -3.99 9.94
CA HIS A 148 -13.18 -5.03 8.94
C HIS A 148 -12.00 -5.27 8.00
N SER A 149 -10.82 -5.46 8.56
CA SER A 149 -9.57 -5.71 7.85
C SER A 149 -8.76 -6.78 8.56
N ALA A 150 -7.65 -7.19 7.95
CA ALA A 150 -6.69 -8.06 8.62
C ALA A 150 -6.23 -7.47 9.97
N THR A 151 -6.06 -6.15 10.09
CA THR A 151 -5.64 -5.53 11.35
C THR A 151 -6.71 -5.60 12.44
N ASP A 152 -8.00 -5.53 12.09
CA ASP A 152 -9.11 -5.75 13.01
C ASP A 152 -9.15 -7.20 13.49
N MET A 153 -9.11 -8.15 12.55
CA MET A 153 -9.08 -9.58 12.84
C MET A 153 -7.88 -9.95 13.74
N LEU A 154 -6.70 -9.44 13.44
CA LEU A 154 -5.49 -9.72 14.21
C LEU A 154 -5.55 -9.11 15.62
N ALA A 155 -6.11 -7.89 15.77
CA ALA A 155 -6.36 -7.30 17.08
C ALA A 155 -7.32 -8.18 17.89
N GLN A 156 -8.43 -8.61 17.28
CA GLN A 156 -9.38 -9.54 17.89
C GLN A 156 -8.68 -10.83 18.34
N MET A 157 -7.92 -11.47 17.45
CA MET A 157 -7.18 -12.70 17.77
C MET A 157 -6.18 -12.51 18.92
N CYS A 158 -5.51 -11.36 19.03
CA CYS A 158 -4.60 -11.07 20.14
C CYS A 158 -5.36 -11.00 21.47
N VAL A 159 -6.48 -10.29 21.51
CA VAL A 159 -7.33 -10.15 22.70
C VAL A 159 -7.87 -11.53 23.14
N ASP A 160 -8.43 -12.29 22.20
CA ASP A 160 -9.00 -13.63 22.47
C ASP A 160 -7.94 -14.65 22.95
N SER A 161 -6.71 -14.55 22.43
CA SER A 161 -5.61 -15.46 22.79
C SER A 161 -5.23 -15.43 24.27
N VAL A 162 -5.53 -14.35 24.95
CA VAL A 162 -5.28 -14.14 26.38
C VAL A 162 -6.55 -14.09 27.22
N LYS A 163 -7.69 -14.48 26.63
CA LYS A 163 -9.02 -14.56 27.27
C LYS A 163 -9.52 -13.20 27.81
N LEU A 164 -9.10 -12.10 27.26
CA LEU A 164 -9.70 -10.79 27.51
C LEU A 164 -11.01 -10.67 26.74
N LYS A 165 -11.97 -9.92 27.29
CA LYS A 165 -13.18 -9.56 26.56
C LYS A 165 -12.89 -8.48 25.53
N GLN A 166 -13.66 -8.44 24.45
CA GLN A 166 -13.49 -7.38 23.44
C GLN A 166 -13.80 -5.97 23.99
N THR A 167 -14.58 -5.88 25.05
CA THR A 167 -14.87 -4.65 25.78
C THR A 167 -13.71 -4.17 26.67
N ASP A 168 -12.74 -5.03 26.94
CA ASP A 168 -11.59 -4.69 27.77
C ASP A 168 -10.50 -3.92 27.00
N VAL A 169 -10.63 -3.84 25.66
CA VAL A 169 -9.65 -3.18 24.79
C VAL A 169 -10.35 -2.24 23.81
N PHE A 170 -9.90 -1.00 23.75
CA PHE A 170 -10.49 0.02 22.87
C PHE A 170 -9.87 -0.07 21.47
N LYS A 171 -10.62 -0.60 20.50
CA LYS A 171 -10.23 -0.61 19.10
C LYS A 171 -10.52 0.74 18.47
N VAL A 172 -9.49 1.45 17.99
CA VAL A 172 -9.58 2.78 17.41
C VAL A 172 -9.30 2.72 15.92
N PRO A 173 -10.27 3.08 15.06
CA PRO A 173 -10.05 3.08 13.62
C PRO A 173 -9.09 4.20 13.19
N VAL A 174 -7.89 3.83 12.70
CA VAL A 174 -6.91 4.72 12.10
C VAL A 174 -6.49 4.11 10.76
N ASN A 175 -6.95 4.67 9.64
CA ASN A 175 -6.84 4.03 8.33
C ASN A 175 -5.49 4.29 7.64
N ASP A 176 -4.98 5.51 7.76
CA ASP A 176 -3.72 5.94 7.14
C ASP A 176 -2.52 5.34 7.90
N VAL A 177 -1.59 4.71 7.16
CA VAL A 177 -0.44 4.02 7.77
C VAL A 177 0.59 4.98 8.35
N HIS A 178 0.72 6.19 7.79
CA HIS A 178 1.64 7.21 8.30
C HIS A 178 1.07 7.89 9.55
N VAL A 179 -0.23 8.20 9.54
CA VAL A 179 -0.94 8.73 10.73
C VAL A 179 -0.83 7.74 11.88
N ARG A 180 -1.06 6.44 11.61
CA ARG A 180 -0.92 5.39 12.60
C ARG A 180 0.47 5.37 13.24
N LEU A 181 1.53 5.45 12.41
CA LEU A 181 2.90 5.49 12.90
C LEU A 181 3.17 6.76 13.74
N SER A 182 2.70 7.93 13.28
CA SER A 182 2.85 9.19 14.00
C SER A 182 2.16 9.16 15.37
N MET A 183 0.95 8.59 15.45
CA MET A 183 0.23 8.45 16.73
C MET A 183 0.99 7.55 17.72
N LEU A 184 1.66 6.49 17.25
CA LEU A 184 2.52 5.68 18.11
C LEU A 184 3.72 6.50 18.62
N GLN A 185 4.37 7.23 17.73
CA GLN A 185 5.55 8.04 18.07
C GLN A 185 5.21 9.18 19.05
N ASN A 186 4.04 9.80 18.90
CA ASN A 186 3.53 10.87 19.74
C ASN A 186 2.90 10.36 21.05
N ASN A 187 2.85 9.04 21.27
CA ASN A 187 2.24 8.39 22.44
C ASN A 187 0.72 8.62 22.55
N GLU A 188 0.04 8.77 21.42
CA GLU A 188 -1.42 8.94 21.36
C GLU A 188 -2.15 7.59 21.32
N MET A 189 -1.43 6.48 21.08
CA MET A 189 -1.95 5.11 21.06
C MET A 189 -1.07 4.18 21.87
N ASP A 190 -1.69 3.22 22.56
CA ASP A 190 -0.99 2.21 23.35
C ASP A 190 -0.41 1.09 22.48
N ALA A 191 -1.13 0.70 21.42
CA ALA A 191 -0.70 -0.36 20.51
C ALA A 191 -1.28 -0.16 19.11
N MET A 192 -0.69 -0.86 18.13
CA MET A 192 -1.20 -0.91 16.77
C MET A 192 -0.68 -2.10 15.97
N LEU A 193 -1.40 -2.43 14.91
CA LEU A 193 -0.98 -3.40 13.89
C LEU A 193 -0.26 -2.65 12.77
N MET A 194 1.01 -3.02 12.52
CA MET A 194 1.83 -2.43 11.48
C MET A 194 2.47 -3.49 10.58
N THR A 195 2.70 -3.11 9.33
CA THR A 195 3.54 -3.84 8.37
C THR A 195 4.81 -3.04 8.05
N GLU A 196 5.69 -3.59 7.22
CA GLU A 196 6.92 -2.92 6.81
C GLU A 196 6.68 -1.83 5.73
N PRO A 197 7.39 -0.71 5.79
CA PRO A 197 8.53 -0.41 6.68
C PRO A 197 8.13 0.27 8.01
N GLN A 198 6.86 0.62 8.22
CA GLN A 198 6.40 1.34 9.42
C GLN A 198 6.71 0.54 10.70
N ALA A 199 6.62 -0.80 10.64
CA ALA A 199 7.01 -1.66 11.75
C ALA A 199 8.52 -1.53 12.08
N THR A 200 9.39 -1.43 11.08
CA THR A 200 10.83 -1.17 11.29
C THR A 200 11.05 0.18 11.97
N VAL A 201 10.37 1.25 11.53
CA VAL A 201 10.46 2.56 12.21
C VAL A 201 10.05 2.42 13.67
N ALA A 202 8.92 1.78 13.95
CA ALA A 202 8.44 1.58 15.32
C ALA A 202 9.46 0.84 16.19
N ARG A 203 10.08 -0.24 15.68
CA ARG A 203 11.12 -1.01 16.39
C ARG A 203 12.40 -0.19 16.65
N LEU A 204 12.81 0.67 15.71
CA LEU A 204 13.96 1.58 15.90
C LEU A 204 13.74 2.57 17.06
N PHE A 205 12.48 2.91 17.37
CA PHE A 205 12.09 3.69 18.56
C PHE A 205 11.91 2.81 19.81
N LYS A 206 12.35 1.53 19.76
CA LYS A 206 12.30 0.55 20.86
C LYS A 206 10.88 0.26 21.33
N ASN A 207 9.91 0.31 20.45
CA ASN A 207 8.55 -0.11 20.72
C ASN A 207 8.49 -1.66 20.70
N PRO A 208 7.94 -2.31 21.76
CA PRO A 208 7.88 -3.77 21.84
C PRO A 208 6.95 -4.38 20.78
N VAL A 209 7.35 -5.52 20.25
CA VAL A 209 6.51 -6.38 19.39
C VAL A 209 5.95 -7.51 20.26
N LEU A 210 4.64 -7.60 20.38
CA LEU A 210 3.98 -8.63 21.19
C LEU A 210 3.48 -9.81 20.36
N MET A 211 3.25 -9.61 19.06
CA MET A 211 2.84 -10.66 18.14
C MET A 211 3.36 -10.36 16.74
N ASP A 212 3.80 -11.40 16.05
CA ASP A 212 4.17 -11.36 14.64
C ASP A 212 3.36 -12.44 13.89
N THR A 213 2.74 -12.09 12.78
CA THR A 213 1.93 -13.04 11.99
C THR A 213 2.77 -14.15 11.35
N ARG A 214 4.08 -13.93 11.19
CA ARG A 214 5.01 -14.96 10.68
C ARG A 214 5.12 -16.14 11.66
N ASP A 215 5.20 -15.85 12.96
CA ASP A 215 5.28 -16.87 14.03
C ASP A 215 3.98 -17.67 14.18
N ARG A 216 2.88 -17.13 13.64
CA ARG A 216 1.55 -17.78 13.66
C ARG A 216 1.17 -18.41 12.32
N ASP A 217 2.07 -18.39 11.33
CA ASP A 217 1.80 -18.81 9.94
C ASP A 217 0.49 -18.23 9.38
N ILE A 218 0.29 -16.91 9.55
CA ILE A 218 -0.85 -16.16 9.05
C ILE A 218 -0.39 -15.26 7.90
N ARG A 219 -0.99 -15.43 6.70
CA ARG A 219 -0.67 -14.65 5.49
C ARG A 219 -1.95 -14.05 4.92
N MET A 220 -2.13 -12.75 5.12
CA MET A 220 -3.38 -12.06 4.76
C MET A 220 -3.27 -11.09 3.59
N GLY A 221 -2.06 -10.76 3.14
CA GLY A 221 -1.86 -9.82 2.05
C GLY A 221 -2.15 -10.42 0.68
N ALA A 222 -2.83 -9.68 -0.17
CA ALA A 222 -3.18 -10.09 -1.52
C ALA A 222 -3.17 -8.92 -2.51
N ILE A 223 -2.89 -9.24 -3.77
CA ILE A 223 -3.24 -8.42 -4.92
C ILE A 223 -4.52 -9.01 -5.50
N VAL A 224 -5.52 -8.16 -5.71
CA VAL A 224 -6.79 -8.54 -6.30
C VAL A 224 -7.06 -7.74 -7.57
N MET A 225 -7.87 -8.30 -8.46
CA MET A 225 -8.40 -7.62 -9.63
C MET A 225 -9.91 -7.83 -9.71
N ARG A 226 -10.65 -6.79 -10.08
CA ARG A 226 -12.08 -6.89 -10.35
C ARG A 226 -12.34 -7.85 -11.49
N GLU A 227 -13.35 -8.71 -11.37
CA GLU A 227 -13.67 -9.68 -12.43
C GLU A 227 -14.33 -9.03 -13.65
N LYS A 228 -15.17 -8.02 -13.42
CA LYS A 228 -15.91 -7.35 -14.51
C LYS A 228 -15.00 -6.88 -15.67
N PRO A 229 -13.86 -6.20 -15.45
CA PRO A 229 -12.95 -5.84 -16.55
C PRO A 229 -12.37 -7.04 -17.30
N LEU A 230 -12.19 -8.19 -16.64
CA LEU A 230 -11.60 -9.39 -17.22
C LEU A 230 -12.49 -10.07 -18.29
N SER A 231 -13.73 -9.63 -18.49
CA SER A 231 -14.52 -10.01 -19.66
C SER A 231 -13.93 -9.50 -20.98
N HIS A 232 -13.08 -8.47 -20.94
CA HIS A 232 -12.43 -7.91 -22.11
C HIS A 232 -11.04 -8.53 -22.32
N LYS A 233 -10.76 -9.04 -23.53
CA LYS A 233 -9.47 -9.67 -23.89
C LYS A 233 -8.27 -8.77 -23.61
N SER A 234 -8.39 -7.45 -23.87
CA SER A 234 -7.33 -6.49 -23.59
C SER A 234 -6.95 -6.42 -22.11
N ARG A 235 -7.93 -6.53 -21.20
CA ARG A 235 -7.69 -6.54 -19.76
C ARG A 235 -7.06 -7.85 -19.29
N GLN A 236 -7.42 -8.97 -19.90
CA GLN A 236 -6.74 -10.25 -19.64
C GLN A 236 -5.27 -10.17 -20.05
N GLN A 237 -4.97 -9.64 -21.24
CA GLN A 237 -3.60 -9.43 -21.70
C GLN A 237 -2.81 -8.48 -20.80
N GLN A 238 -3.41 -7.38 -20.33
CA GLN A 238 -2.76 -6.49 -19.37
C GLN A 238 -2.49 -7.19 -18.02
N LEU A 239 -3.39 -8.05 -17.56
CA LEU A 239 -3.16 -8.85 -16.34
C LEU A 239 -1.99 -9.83 -16.54
N ASP A 240 -1.91 -10.50 -17.69
CA ASP A 240 -0.80 -11.42 -18.00
C ASP A 240 0.55 -10.68 -18.02
N VAL A 241 0.59 -9.48 -18.62
CA VAL A 241 1.78 -8.61 -18.58
C VAL A 241 2.10 -8.16 -17.15
N PHE A 242 1.08 -7.77 -16.37
CA PHE A 242 1.27 -7.40 -14.97
C PHE A 242 1.92 -8.55 -14.17
N VAL A 243 1.39 -9.76 -14.28
CA VAL A 243 1.92 -10.94 -13.58
C VAL A 243 3.36 -11.24 -14.02
N LYS A 244 3.65 -11.18 -15.33
CA LYS A 244 5.00 -11.39 -15.85
C LYS A 244 5.99 -10.34 -15.31
N ALA A 245 5.65 -9.06 -15.38
CA ALA A 245 6.48 -7.97 -14.87
C ALA A 245 6.68 -8.06 -13.36
N TYR A 246 5.62 -8.39 -12.60
CA TYR A 246 5.68 -8.63 -11.17
C TYR A 246 6.67 -9.74 -10.81
N ASN A 247 6.60 -10.88 -11.51
CA ASN A 247 7.49 -12.02 -11.28
C ASN A 247 8.95 -11.66 -11.59
N MET A 248 9.22 -10.97 -12.71
CA MET A 248 10.56 -10.48 -13.05
C MET A 248 11.10 -9.53 -11.97
N ALA A 249 10.26 -8.67 -11.42
CA ALA A 249 10.63 -7.77 -10.34
C ALA A 249 10.89 -8.53 -9.02
N CYS A 250 10.12 -9.58 -8.72
CA CYS A 250 10.37 -10.47 -7.57
C CYS A 250 11.74 -11.14 -7.69
N ASP A 251 12.08 -11.70 -8.86
CA ASP A 251 13.37 -12.33 -9.10
C ASP A 251 14.51 -11.33 -8.92
N SER A 252 14.34 -10.14 -9.46
CA SER A 252 15.33 -9.06 -9.37
C SER A 252 15.56 -8.60 -7.91
N LEU A 253 14.50 -8.46 -7.11
CA LEU A 253 14.58 -8.13 -5.69
C LEU A 253 15.23 -9.26 -4.87
N ASN A 254 14.89 -10.50 -5.16
CA ASN A 254 15.46 -11.65 -4.46
C ASN A 254 16.96 -11.85 -4.77
N LEU A 255 17.35 -11.61 -6.02
CA LEU A 255 18.75 -11.77 -6.46
C LEU A 255 19.66 -10.67 -5.92
N ASN A 256 19.20 -9.42 -5.97
CA ASN A 256 20.06 -8.26 -5.70
C ASN A 256 19.87 -7.66 -4.29
N GLY A 257 18.76 -7.96 -3.61
CA GLY A 257 18.42 -7.37 -2.30
C GLY A 257 18.12 -5.87 -2.36
N TRP A 258 17.86 -5.28 -1.19
CA TRP A 258 17.47 -3.87 -1.07
C TRP A 258 18.52 -2.87 -1.51
N GLY A 259 19.80 -3.18 -1.27
CA GLY A 259 20.90 -2.24 -1.53
C GLY A 259 20.93 -1.69 -2.95
N ARG A 260 20.62 -2.56 -3.94
CA ARG A 260 20.58 -2.17 -5.36
C ARG A 260 19.40 -1.25 -5.70
N TYR A 261 18.37 -1.24 -4.87
CA TYR A 261 17.13 -0.50 -5.13
C TYR A 261 16.81 0.53 -4.05
N LYS A 262 17.85 0.97 -3.32
CA LYS A 262 17.73 1.92 -2.20
C LYS A 262 16.88 3.13 -2.57
N ASP A 263 17.17 3.77 -3.69
CA ASP A 263 16.48 4.99 -4.12
C ASP A 263 15.00 4.73 -4.40
N ILE A 264 14.67 3.58 -5.01
CA ILE A 264 13.29 3.18 -5.28
C ILE A 264 12.56 2.90 -3.96
N VAL A 265 13.19 2.13 -3.05
CA VAL A 265 12.60 1.84 -1.73
C VAL A 265 12.32 3.12 -0.98
N MET A 266 13.31 4.01 -0.83
CA MET A 266 13.15 5.26 -0.09
C MET A 266 12.13 6.20 -0.75
N LYS A 267 12.12 6.29 -2.09
CA LYS A 267 11.15 7.09 -2.86
C LYS A 267 9.71 6.71 -2.55
N TYR A 268 9.40 5.42 -2.60
CA TYR A 268 8.02 4.94 -2.50
C TYR A 268 7.54 4.70 -1.07
N THR A 269 8.45 4.44 -0.14
CA THR A 269 8.10 4.20 1.25
C THR A 269 8.32 5.39 2.17
N GLN A 270 8.97 6.46 1.66
CA GLN A 270 9.27 7.71 2.37
C GLN A 270 10.04 7.50 3.70
N ILE A 271 10.91 6.49 3.74
CA ILE A 271 11.75 6.20 4.90
C ILE A 271 13.12 6.89 4.79
N ASP A 272 13.74 7.13 5.92
CA ASP A 272 15.10 7.62 6.03
C ASP A 272 16.15 6.50 5.83
N GLU A 273 17.42 6.89 5.73
CA GLU A 273 18.53 5.96 5.54
C GLU A 273 18.75 5.03 6.72
N ARG A 274 18.48 5.49 7.95
CA ARG A 274 18.56 4.68 9.17
C ARG A 274 17.55 3.55 9.13
N THR A 275 16.32 3.87 8.76
CA THR A 275 15.25 2.87 8.59
C THR A 275 15.59 1.91 7.46
N PHE A 276 16.07 2.42 6.31
CA PHE A 276 16.45 1.58 5.19
C PHE A 276 17.50 0.52 5.58
N LYS A 277 18.54 0.89 6.32
CA LYS A 277 19.58 -0.03 6.81
C LYS A 277 19.05 -1.09 7.79
N ALA A 278 17.94 -0.80 8.46
CA ALA A 278 17.30 -1.70 9.44
C ALA A 278 16.17 -2.55 8.84
N LEU A 279 15.86 -2.42 7.56
CA LEU A 279 14.81 -3.20 6.91
C LEU A 279 15.10 -4.70 6.99
N PRO A 280 14.09 -5.52 7.23
CA PRO A 280 14.24 -6.98 7.25
C PRO A 280 14.54 -7.51 5.86
N LYS A 281 15.25 -8.62 5.79
CA LYS A 281 15.36 -9.38 4.55
C LYS A 281 13.99 -10.00 4.24
N LEU A 282 13.43 -9.66 3.08
CA LEU A 282 12.17 -10.22 2.60
C LEU A 282 12.45 -11.05 1.34
N ARG A 283 11.70 -12.14 1.20
CA ARG A 283 11.63 -12.93 -0.03
C ARG A 283 10.31 -12.64 -0.71
N PHE A 284 10.35 -12.37 -2.00
CA PHE A 284 9.17 -12.16 -2.83
C PHE A 284 8.88 -13.44 -3.62
N GLU A 285 7.67 -13.93 -3.48
CA GLU A 285 7.20 -15.10 -4.24
C GLU A 285 6.58 -14.63 -5.55
N HIS A 286 6.69 -15.45 -6.61
CA HIS A 286 5.96 -15.23 -7.84
C HIS A 286 4.46 -15.19 -7.58
N ALA A 287 3.73 -14.52 -8.46
CA ALA A 287 2.29 -14.38 -8.36
C ALA A 287 1.62 -15.76 -8.31
N LYS A 288 0.95 -16.03 -7.21
CA LYS A 288 0.10 -17.20 -6.97
C LYS A 288 -1.04 -16.83 -6.04
N ALA A 289 -2.16 -17.50 -6.17
CA ALA A 289 -3.30 -17.27 -5.29
C ALA A 289 -2.93 -17.45 -3.81
N PRO A 290 -3.59 -16.73 -2.88
CA PRO A 290 -3.45 -16.96 -1.45
C PRO A 290 -3.81 -18.40 -1.06
N ARG A 291 -3.26 -18.86 0.07
CA ARG A 291 -3.52 -20.21 0.59
C ARG A 291 -4.98 -20.31 1.03
N GLN A 292 -5.63 -21.44 0.72
CA GLN A 292 -7.04 -21.64 1.07
C GLN A 292 -7.29 -21.48 2.58
N LYS A 293 -6.41 -21.98 3.42
CA LYS A 293 -6.54 -21.83 4.89
C LYS A 293 -6.57 -20.37 5.37
N ASP A 294 -5.90 -19.45 4.67
CA ASP A 294 -5.92 -18.03 5.01
C ASP A 294 -7.17 -17.34 4.48
N ILE A 295 -7.66 -17.75 3.29
CA ILE A 295 -8.95 -17.31 2.76
C ILE A 295 -10.08 -17.75 3.71
N ASP A 296 -10.08 -19.01 4.14
CA ASP A 296 -11.09 -19.55 5.06
C ASP A 296 -11.05 -18.85 6.42
N ARG A 297 -9.85 -18.50 6.91
CA ARG A 297 -9.68 -17.72 8.14
C ARG A 297 -10.30 -16.32 8.00
N ALA A 298 -10.03 -15.66 6.89
CA ALA A 298 -10.61 -14.34 6.61
C ALA A 298 -12.13 -14.38 6.43
N ALA A 299 -12.66 -15.47 5.87
CA ALA A 299 -14.10 -15.64 5.63
C ALA A 299 -14.92 -15.84 6.92
N LYS A 300 -14.27 -16.35 7.99
CA LYS A 300 -14.88 -16.56 9.32
C LYS A 300 -14.96 -15.28 10.16
N PHE A 301 -14.22 -14.25 9.80
CA PHE A 301 -14.22 -12.93 10.43
C PHE A 301 -15.21 -11.98 9.74
#